data_c04ed79b90ade540766e0504ae64c447
#
_entry.id   c04ed79b90ade540766e0504ae64c447
#
_cell.length_a   1.000
_cell.length_b   1.000
_cell.length_c   1.000
_cell.angle_alpha   90.00
_cell.angle_beta   90.00
_cell.angle_gamma   90.00
#
_symmetry.space_group_name_H-M   'P 1'
#
loop_
_entity.id
_entity.type
_entity.pdbx_description
1 polymer ?
#
loop_
_entity_poly.entity_id
_entity_poly.type
_entity_poly.pdbx_seq_one_letter_code
_entity_poly.pdbx_strand_id
1 'polypeptide(L)'
;MVRNKYYVVRKLADVIYALPVGQGVVRDYPVMQLGALEYDIVRKIDQDENPRKVFDELAISYMIAEEQRDSFWEDFCTAAEDLASCNIIQNYVVNEKLNSRTKMRRIKRFR
;
A
#
# COMPACT_ATOMS: atom_id res chain seq x y z
N MET A 1 -8.71 1.04 -5.47
CA MET A 1 -8.20 1.56 -4.19
C MET A 1 -8.00 3.06 -4.28
N VAL A 2 -8.31 3.75 -3.21
CA VAL A 2 -8.21 5.21 -3.14
C VAL A 2 -7.39 5.58 -1.91
N ARG A 3 -6.78 6.76 -1.95
CA ARG A 3 -6.09 7.28 -0.77
C ARG A 3 -7.12 7.82 0.21
N ASN A 4 -6.87 7.60 1.50
CA ASN A 4 -7.69 8.23 2.53
C ASN A 4 -7.32 9.71 2.60
N LYS A 5 -8.30 10.58 2.39
CA LYS A 5 -8.05 12.03 2.35
C LYS A 5 -7.67 12.60 3.72
N TYR A 6 -7.80 11.82 4.77
CA TYR A 6 -7.44 12.26 6.12
C TYR A 6 -6.02 11.91 6.50
N TYR A 7 -5.24 11.44 5.53
CA TYR A 7 -3.82 11.23 5.68
C TYR A 7 -3.07 11.92 4.56
N VAL A 8 -1.92 12.51 4.88
CA VAL A 8 -0.96 12.90 3.86
C VAL A 8 0.31 12.13 4.11
N VAL A 9 1.03 11.84 3.03
CA VAL A 9 2.26 11.09 3.11
C VAL A 9 3.41 12.03 2.79
N ARG A 10 4.41 12.06 3.66
CA ARG A 10 5.56 12.96 3.52
C ARG A 10 6.83 12.22 3.80
N LYS A 11 7.84 12.55 3.01
CA LYS A 11 9.18 12.03 3.24
C LYS A 11 9.97 13.14 3.91
N LEU A 12 10.41 12.88 5.14
CA LEU A 12 11.16 13.82 5.95
C LEU A 12 12.52 13.22 6.18
N ALA A 13 13.55 13.80 5.57
CA ALA A 13 14.88 13.22 5.53
C ALA A 13 14.78 11.84 4.88
N ASP A 14 15.17 10.78 5.58
CA ASP A 14 15.12 9.44 5.01
C ASP A 14 13.93 8.63 5.52
N VAL A 15 13.00 9.27 6.22
CA VAL A 15 11.88 8.57 6.84
C VAL A 15 10.59 9.05 6.20
N ILE A 16 9.71 8.10 5.93
CA ILE A 16 8.44 8.38 5.27
C ILE A 16 7.32 8.19 6.30
N TYR A 17 6.47 9.20 6.41
CA TYR A 17 5.38 9.19 7.38
C TYR A 17 4.04 9.39 6.69
N ALA A 18 3.01 8.72 7.21
CA ALA A 18 1.63 9.07 6.94
C ALA A 18 1.15 9.89 8.13
N LEU A 19 0.72 11.12 7.87
CA LEU A 19 0.37 12.08 8.90
C LEU A 19 -1.13 12.38 8.81
N PRO A 20 -1.86 12.26 9.93
CA PRO A 20 -3.29 12.58 9.89
C PRO A 20 -3.51 14.07 9.69
N VAL A 21 -4.55 14.40 8.91
CA VAL A 21 -4.94 15.78 8.65
C VAL A 21 -6.45 15.89 8.75
N GLY A 22 -6.95 17.08 8.99
CA GLY A 22 -8.39 17.32 9.04
C GLY A 22 -9.08 16.41 10.04
N GLN A 23 -10.08 15.68 9.59
CA GLN A 23 -10.81 14.77 10.47
C GLN A 23 -9.94 13.66 11.03
N GLY A 24 -8.82 13.36 10.38
CA GLY A 24 -7.89 12.38 10.93
C GLY A 24 -7.30 12.83 12.25
N VAL A 25 -7.04 14.14 12.39
CA VAL A 25 -6.54 14.69 13.64
C VAL A 25 -7.64 14.63 14.70
N VAL A 26 -8.87 15.00 14.32
CA VAL A 26 -10.01 15.00 15.26
C VAL A 26 -10.28 13.59 15.77
N ARG A 27 -10.15 12.58 14.91
CA ARG A 27 -10.40 11.18 15.26
C ARG A 27 -9.19 10.50 15.88
N ASP A 28 -8.13 11.25 16.08
CA ASP A 28 -6.93 10.74 16.74
C ASP A 28 -6.29 9.59 15.97
N TYR A 29 -6.25 9.73 14.65
CA TYR A 29 -5.56 8.75 13.82
C TYR A 29 -4.08 8.76 14.14
N PRO A 30 -3.44 7.59 14.18
CA PRO A 30 -2.02 7.56 14.52
C PRO A 30 -1.14 8.02 13.37
N VAL A 31 0.04 8.53 13.72
CA VAL A 31 1.11 8.76 12.76
C VAL A 31 1.74 7.40 12.46
N MET A 32 1.91 7.10 11.17
CA MET A 32 2.45 5.82 10.74
C MET A 32 3.74 6.03 9.97
N GLN A 33 4.69 5.14 10.17
CA GLN A 33 5.91 5.15 9.36
C GLN A 33 5.75 4.13 8.24
N LEU A 34 6.10 4.52 7.02
CA LEU A 34 5.91 3.69 5.84
C LEU A 34 7.24 3.25 5.27
N GLY A 35 7.24 2.10 4.61
CA GLY A 35 8.36 1.66 3.82
C GLY A 35 8.33 2.28 2.42
N ALA A 36 9.40 2.06 1.68
CA ALA A 36 9.56 2.65 0.35
C ALA A 36 8.49 2.17 -0.62
N LEU A 37 8.21 0.87 -0.62
CA LEU A 37 7.21 0.34 -1.55
C LEU A 37 5.83 0.90 -1.20
N GLU A 38 5.49 0.97 0.08
CA GLU A 38 4.21 1.53 0.50
C GLU A 38 4.07 2.98 0.05
N TYR A 39 5.13 3.74 0.18
CA TYR A 39 5.14 5.13 -0.26
C TYR A 39 4.89 5.23 -1.77
N ASP A 40 5.56 4.38 -2.54
CA ASP A 40 5.42 4.40 -3.98
C ASP A 40 4.01 3.99 -4.41
N ILE A 41 3.41 3.04 -3.70
CA ILE A 41 2.03 2.66 -3.97
C ILE A 41 1.10 3.85 -3.76
N VAL A 42 1.21 4.52 -2.61
CA VAL A 42 0.33 5.65 -2.31
C VAL A 42 0.50 6.76 -3.36
N ARG A 43 1.72 7.00 -3.78
CA ARG A 43 1.97 8.06 -4.76
C ARG A 43 1.38 7.78 -6.13
N LYS A 44 1.18 6.50 -6.45
CA LYS A 44 0.58 6.13 -7.75
C LYS A 44 -0.94 6.23 -7.73
N ILE A 45 -1.55 6.36 -6.58
CA ILE A 45 -3.01 6.42 -6.47
C ILE A 45 -3.43 7.86 -6.61
N ASP A 46 -4.01 8.19 -7.75
CA ASP A 46 -4.46 9.54 -8.03
C ASP A 46 -5.96 9.66 -7.79
N GLN A 47 -6.69 8.68 -8.23
CA GLN A 47 -8.12 8.58 -8.02
C GLN A 47 -8.40 7.16 -7.54
N ASP A 48 -9.49 6.58 -7.96
CA ASP A 48 -9.78 5.18 -7.63
C ASP A 48 -9.05 4.30 -8.64
N GLU A 49 -7.94 3.71 -8.22
CA GLU A 49 -7.08 2.96 -9.12
C GLU A 49 -7.26 1.46 -8.90
N ASN A 50 -7.16 0.70 -9.99
CA ASN A 50 -7.14 -0.74 -9.91
C ASN A 50 -5.76 -1.17 -9.36
N PRO A 51 -5.74 -2.03 -8.33
CA PRO A 51 -4.45 -2.45 -7.77
C PRO A 51 -3.51 -3.07 -8.79
N ARG A 52 -4.06 -3.83 -9.75
CA ARG A 52 -3.21 -4.46 -10.77
C ARG A 52 -2.54 -3.43 -11.65
N LYS A 53 -3.24 -2.36 -11.96
CA LYS A 53 -2.67 -1.29 -12.77
C LYS A 53 -1.51 -0.63 -12.04
N VAL A 54 -1.69 -0.35 -10.75
CA VAL A 54 -0.62 0.24 -9.95
C VAL A 54 0.56 -0.70 -9.88
N PHE A 55 0.30 -1.99 -9.68
CA PHE A 55 1.36 -2.98 -9.66
C PHE A 55 2.14 -3.00 -10.97
N ASP A 56 1.44 -3.01 -12.10
CA ASP A 56 2.11 -3.05 -13.40
C ASP A 56 3.00 -1.84 -13.59
N GLU A 57 2.52 -0.67 -13.21
CA GLU A 57 3.32 0.56 -13.34
C GLU A 57 4.55 0.52 -12.46
N LEU A 58 4.41 0.01 -11.24
CA LEU A 58 5.56 -0.09 -10.35
C LEU A 58 6.55 -1.14 -10.82
N ALA A 59 6.05 -2.24 -11.39
CA ALA A 59 6.95 -3.26 -11.91
C ALA A 59 7.83 -2.70 -13.03
N ILE A 60 7.26 -1.83 -13.86
CA ILE A 60 8.03 -1.16 -14.90
C ILE A 60 9.03 -0.19 -14.28
N SER A 61 8.58 0.63 -13.34
CA SER A 61 9.45 1.60 -12.69
C SER A 61 10.65 0.96 -12.00
N TYR A 62 10.40 -0.19 -11.37
CA TYR A 62 11.45 -0.88 -10.63
C TYR A 62 12.25 -1.81 -11.51
N MET A 63 11.88 -1.92 -12.79
CA MET A 63 12.57 -2.79 -13.74
C MET A 63 12.58 -4.23 -13.27
N ILE A 64 11.42 -4.70 -12.82
CA ILE A 64 11.29 -6.05 -12.29
C ILE A 64 11.37 -7.05 -13.44
N ALA A 65 12.26 -8.01 -13.34
CA ALA A 65 12.42 -9.05 -14.36
C ALA A 65 11.20 -9.97 -14.35
N GLU A 66 10.92 -10.57 -15.52
CA GLU A 66 9.75 -11.41 -15.68
C GLU A 66 9.70 -12.52 -14.65
N GLU A 67 10.85 -13.14 -14.40
CA GLU A 67 10.90 -14.28 -13.46
C GLU A 67 10.74 -13.84 -12.02
N GLN A 68 10.77 -12.54 -11.74
CA GLN A 68 10.61 -12.00 -10.39
C GLN A 68 9.25 -11.38 -10.15
N ARG A 69 8.37 -11.40 -11.17
CA ARG A 69 7.09 -10.71 -11.05
C ARG A 69 6.19 -11.32 -9.99
N ASP A 70 6.19 -12.64 -9.86
CA ASP A 70 5.35 -13.27 -8.85
C ASP A 70 5.78 -12.91 -7.45
N SER A 71 7.08 -12.88 -7.22
CA SER A 71 7.61 -12.47 -5.91
C SER A 71 7.27 -11.01 -5.63
N PHE A 72 7.40 -10.15 -6.64
CA PHE A 72 7.08 -8.74 -6.48
C PHE A 72 5.58 -8.55 -6.24
N TRP A 73 4.75 -9.36 -6.88
CA TRP A 73 3.31 -9.30 -6.64
C TRP A 73 2.99 -9.61 -5.18
N GLU A 74 3.66 -10.59 -4.59
CA GLU A 74 3.47 -10.87 -3.17
C GLU A 74 3.89 -9.70 -2.30
N ASP A 75 5.01 -9.08 -2.62
CA ASP A 75 5.46 -7.92 -1.87
C ASP A 75 4.48 -6.76 -2.00
N PHE A 76 3.97 -6.54 -3.21
CA PHE A 76 2.99 -5.50 -3.47
C PHE A 76 1.72 -5.74 -2.66
N CYS A 77 1.21 -6.96 -2.69
CA CYS A 77 -0.02 -7.28 -1.96
C CYS A 77 0.17 -7.09 -0.47
N THR A 78 1.33 -7.49 0.06
CA THR A 78 1.62 -7.30 1.47
C THR A 78 1.62 -5.82 1.83
N ALA A 79 2.31 -5.02 1.02
CA ALA A 79 2.38 -3.58 1.28
C ALA A 79 1.01 -2.93 1.19
N ALA A 80 0.24 -3.29 0.18
CA ALA A 80 -1.10 -2.71 0.00
C ALA A 80 -2.04 -3.11 1.14
N GLU A 81 -1.94 -4.35 1.59
CA GLU A 81 -2.78 -4.78 2.70
C GLU A 81 -2.39 -4.09 4.01
N ASP A 82 -1.11 -3.85 4.20
CA ASP A 82 -0.68 -3.08 5.38
C ASP A 82 -1.24 -1.66 5.32
N LEU A 83 -1.19 -1.03 4.16
CA LEU A 83 -1.75 0.31 4.00
C LEU A 83 -3.26 0.32 4.26
N ALA A 84 -3.95 -0.70 3.77
CA ALA A 84 -5.40 -0.79 3.97
C ALA A 84 -5.75 -1.03 5.43
N SER A 85 -4.97 -1.85 6.12
CA SER A 85 -5.23 -2.15 7.52
C SER A 85 -5.02 -0.92 8.42
N CYS A 86 -4.20 0.01 7.97
CA CYS A 86 -3.95 1.26 8.70
C CYS A 86 -4.85 2.40 8.21
N ASN A 87 -5.75 2.11 7.29
CA ASN A 87 -6.66 3.10 6.70
C ASN A 87 -5.97 4.20 5.91
N ILE A 88 -4.76 3.97 5.47
CA ILE A 88 -4.07 4.93 4.61
C ILE A 88 -4.63 4.85 3.20
N ILE A 89 -5.01 3.65 2.76
CA ILE A 89 -5.79 3.49 1.54
C ILE A 89 -7.08 2.77 1.87
N GLN A 90 -8.07 2.92 0.99
CA GLN A 90 -9.41 2.36 1.19
C GLN A 90 -9.86 1.67 -0.09
N ASN A 91 -10.84 0.80 0.03
CA ASN A 91 -11.41 0.08 -1.11
C ASN A 91 -10.39 -0.78 -1.83
N TYR A 92 -9.50 -1.38 -1.07
CA TYR A 92 -8.51 -2.27 -1.66
C TYR A 92 -9.11 -3.65 -1.79
N VAL A 93 -9.28 -4.10 -3.03
CA VAL A 93 -9.84 -5.41 -3.33
C VAL A 93 -8.98 -6.03 -4.43
N VAL A 94 -8.56 -7.26 -4.22
CA VAL A 94 -7.82 -8.01 -5.22
C VAL A 94 -8.63 -9.23 -5.58
N ASN A 95 -8.96 -9.37 -6.86
CA ASN A 95 -9.80 -10.47 -7.33
C ASN A 95 -8.97 -11.59 -7.94
N GLU A 96 -7.87 -11.91 -7.31
CA GLU A 96 -6.98 -12.96 -7.79
C GLU A 96 -7.12 -14.15 -6.89
N LYS A 97 -7.46 -15.27 -7.45
CA LYS A 97 -7.68 -16.47 -6.63
C LYS A 97 -6.44 -16.93 -5.92
N LEU A 98 -5.29 -16.68 -6.51
CA LEU A 98 -4.05 -17.09 -5.89
C LEU A 98 -3.81 -16.43 -4.56
N ASN A 99 -4.44 -15.29 -4.36
CA ASN A 99 -4.18 -14.52 -3.17
C ASN A 99 -4.75 -15.14 -1.92
N SER A 100 -5.66 -16.08 -2.06
CA SER A 100 -6.22 -16.70 -0.87
C SER A 100 -5.16 -17.41 -0.06
N ARG A 101 -4.21 -18.06 -0.71
CA ARG A 101 -3.14 -18.73 0.02
C ARG A 101 -2.16 -17.75 0.62
N THR A 102 -1.89 -16.69 -0.10
CA THR A 102 -0.97 -15.67 0.38
C THR A 102 -1.52 -14.99 1.62
N LYS A 103 -2.82 -14.78 1.66
CA LYS A 103 -3.43 -14.16 2.81
C LYS A 103 -3.24 -14.95 4.08
N MET A 104 -3.28 -16.26 3.98
CA MET A 104 -3.14 -17.08 5.17
C MET A 104 -1.78 -16.90 5.80
N ARG A 105 -0.76 -16.76 4.98
CA ARG A 105 0.57 -16.54 5.52
C ARG A 105 0.70 -15.19 6.18
N ARG A 106 0.03 -14.20 5.62
CA ARG A 106 0.18 -12.85 6.15
C ARG A 106 -0.50 -12.63 7.47
N ILE A 107 -1.56 -13.38 7.72
CA ILE A 107 -2.25 -13.25 9.00
C ILE A 107 -1.30 -13.43 10.15
N LYS A 108 -0.33 -14.28 10.00
CA LYS A 108 0.60 -14.53 11.06
C LYS A 108 1.55 -13.40 11.35
N ARG A 109 1.72 -12.51 10.42
CA ARG A 109 2.64 -11.40 10.63
C ARG A 109 2.17 -10.40 11.61
N PHE A 110 0.89 -10.30 11.75
CA PHE A 110 0.41 -9.31 12.66
C PHE A 110 0.52 -9.84 14.02
N ARG A 111 1.31 -9.32 14.67
CA ARG A 111 1.52 -9.68 16.01
C ARG A 111 0.45 -9.36 16.83
#